data_799ddb742981eb434ca4a537d2e9a72b
#
_entry.id   799ddb742981eb434ca4a537d2e9a72b
#
_cell.length_a   1.000
_cell.length_b   1.000
_cell.length_c   1.000
_cell.angle_alpha   90.00
_cell.angle_beta   90.00
_cell.angle_gamma   90.00
#
_symmetry.space_group_name_H-M   'P 1'
#
loop_
_entity.id
_entity.type
_entity.pdbx_description
1 polymer ?
#
loop_
_entity_poly.entity_id
_entity_poly.type
_entity_poly.pdbx_seq_one_letter_code
_entity_poly.pdbx_strand_id
1 'polypeptide(L)'
;MINVKFFHSENGAPLGFSFKGHAGYAAHGSDIVCAAISSVAYMTANTIIEIMKVDADVEVNEDGEMTLRVPEESAEKTKELLLGLELHINELKKQYPKNVTITTEV
;
A
#
# COMPACT_ATOMS: atom_id res chain seq x y z
N MET A 1 -1.78 4.38 -14.81
CA MET A 1 -2.74 4.22 -13.70
C MET A 1 -2.17 3.28 -12.65
N ILE A 2 -2.11 3.74 -11.44
CA ILE A 2 -1.62 2.94 -10.31
C ILE A 2 -2.82 2.42 -9.55
N ASN A 3 -2.90 1.11 -9.39
CA ASN A 3 -4.01 0.46 -8.70
C ASN A 3 -3.56 0.05 -7.30
N VAL A 4 -4.18 0.64 -6.31
CA VAL A 4 -3.91 0.32 -4.91
C VAL A 4 -5.10 -0.45 -4.36
N LYS A 5 -4.80 -1.53 -3.66
CA LYS A 5 -5.81 -2.35 -3.01
C LYS A 5 -5.48 -2.45 -1.53
N PHE A 6 -6.48 -2.25 -0.69
CA PHE A 6 -6.33 -2.45 0.75
C PHE A 6 -7.06 -3.71 1.15
N PHE A 7 -6.41 -4.53 1.96
CA PHE A 7 -6.99 -5.77 2.48
C PHE A 7 -7.50 -5.54 3.89
N HIS A 8 -8.75 -5.92 4.12
CA HIS A 8 -9.38 -5.79 5.44
C HIS A 8 -9.96 -7.13 5.87
N SER A 9 -10.06 -7.35 7.18
CA SER A 9 -10.78 -8.49 7.72
C SER A 9 -12.28 -8.27 7.60
N GLU A 10 -13.07 -9.29 7.90
CA GLU A 10 -14.53 -9.18 7.84
C GLU A 10 -15.07 -8.08 8.75
N ASN A 11 -14.42 -7.83 9.88
CA ASN A 11 -14.83 -6.78 10.81
C ASN A 11 -14.17 -5.43 10.53
N GLY A 12 -13.52 -5.29 9.39
CA GLY A 12 -12.97 -4.02 8.94
C GLY A 12 -11.57 -3.68 9.40
N ALA A 13 -10.87 -4.60 10.07
CA ALA A 13 -9.49 -4.34 10.50
C ALA A 13 -8.57 -4.35 9.27
N PRO A 14 -7.64 -3.39 9.14
CA PRO A 14 -6.71 -3.40 8.03
C PRO A 14 -5.72 -4.55 8.17
N LEU A 15 -5.49 -5.29 7.10
CA LEU A 15 -4.60 -6.44 7.08
C LEU A 15 -3.47 -6.34 6.06
N GLY A 16 -3.46 -5.32 5.23
CA GLY A 16 -2.40 -5.18 4.25
C GLY A 16 -2.78 -4.35 3.06
N PHE A 17 -1.95 -4.43 2.04
CA PHE A 17 -2.14 -3.63 0.84
C PHE A 17 -1.41 -4.25 -0.34
N SER A 18 -1.81 -3.84 -1.54
CA SER A 18 -0.99 -4.06 -2.73
C SER A 18 -1.01 -2.80 -3.57
N PHE A 19 0.06 -2.58 -4.31
CA PHE A 19 0.05 -1.57 -5.36
C PHE A 19 0.62 -2.17 -6.63
N LYS A 20 -0.04 -1.89 -7.74
CA LYS A 20 0.28 -2.44 -9.05
C LYS A 20 0.10 -1.39 -10.13
N GLY A 21 0.77 -1.63 -11.24
CA GLY A 21 0.76 -0.70 -12.33
C GLY A 21 1.78 0.39 -12.07
N HIS A 22 2.23 0.96 -13.11
CA HIS A 22 3.16 2.06 -13.03
C HIS A 22 2.98 2.86 -14.28
N ALA A 23 3.53 4.02 -14.21
CA ALA A 23 3.40 4.93 -15.31
C ALA A 23 4.70 5.03 -16.07
N GLY A 24 5.44 3.96 -16.13
CA GLY A 24 6.82 3.95 -16.57
C GLY A 24 7.11 4.63 -17.91
N TYR A 25 6.13 4.80 -18.74
CA TYR A 25 6.28 5.52 -19.99
C TYR A 25 5.30 6.67 -20.11
N ALA A 26 4.64 7.00 -19.03
CA ALA A 26 3.59 8.00 -19.05
C ALA A 26 4.14 9.37 -18.69
N ALA A 27 3.26 10.34 -18.65
CA ALA A 27 3.60 11.71 -18.32
C ALA A 27 4.23 11.84 -16.93
N HIS A 28 5.00 12.90 -16.74
CA HIS A 28 5.71 13.19 -15.50
C HIS A 28 4.87 13.05 -14.24
N GLY A 29 3.59 13.44 -14.28
CA GLY A 29 2.72 13.34 -13.11
C GLY A 29 2.55 11.91 -12.61
N SER A 30 2.49 10.94 -13.52
CA SER A 30 2.34 9.55 -13.17
C SER A 30 3.59 8.99 -12.52
N ASP A 31 4.79 9.41 -12.97
CA ASP A 31 6.05 8.96 -12.38
C ASP A 31 6.21 9.52 -10.96
N ILE A 32 5.81 10.76 -10.74
CA ILE A 32 5.84 11.38 -9.42
C ILE A 32 4.91 10.64 -8.47
N VAL A 33 3.71 10.31 -8.92
CA VAL A 33 2.73 9.58 -8.11
C VAL A 33 3.23 8.18 -7.80
N CYS A 34 3.81 7.50 -8.79
CA CYS A 34 4.37 6.17 -8.59
C CYS A 34 5.47 6.20 -7.52
N ALA A 35 6.37 7.17 -7.61
CA ALA A 35 7.44 7.33 -6.62
C ALA A 35 6.90 7.62 -5.23
N ALA A 36 5.88 8.47 -5.12
CA ALA A 36 5.26 8.80 -3.84
C ALA A 36 4.62 7.56 -3.19
N ILE A 37 3.86 6.79 -3.96
CA ILE A 37 3.21 5.59 -3.46
C ILE A 37 4.25 4.54 -3.09
N SER A 38 5.23 4.30 -3.94
CA SER A 38 6.30 3.33 -3.68
C SER A 38 7.06 3.68 -2.40
N SER A 39 7.40 4.94 -2.22
CA SER A 39 8.14 5.38 -1.05
C SER A 39 7.40 5.08 0.24
N VAL A 40 6.12 5.45 0.33
CA VAL A 40 5.36 5.23 1.56
C VAL A 40 5.03 3.75 1.76
N ALA A 41 4.82 3.00 0.69
CA ALA A 41 4.57 1.56 0.77
C ALA A 41 5.81 0.82 1.29
N TYR A 42 6.99 1.16 0.79
CA TYR A 42 8.23 0.56 1.28
C TYR A 42 8.52 0.94 2.71
N MET A 43 8.30 2.19 3.09
CA MET A 43 8.46 2.61 4.49
C MET A 43 7.53 1.81 5.39
N THR A 44 6.28 1.63 4.98
CA THR A 44 5.30 0.87 5.76
C THR A 44 5.74 -0.59 5.89
N ALA A 45 6.14 -1.23 4.80
CA ALA A 45 6.60 -2.62 4.81
C ALA A 45 7.82 -2.80 5.70
N ASN A 46 8.81 -1.92 5.57
CA ASN A 46 10.02 -1.99 6.38
C ASN A 46 9.73 -1.81 7.85
N THR A 47 8.81 -0.91 8.20
CA THR A 47 8.41 -0.70 9.59
C THR A 47 7.78 -1.95 10.17
N ILE A 48 6.86 -2.57 9.44
CA ILE A 48 6.17 -3.78 9.90
C ILE A 48 7.17 -4.93 10.09
N ILE A 49 8.05 -5.14 9.14
CA ILE A 49 8.95 -6.30 9.14
C ILE A 49 10.16 -6.08 10.03
N GLU A 50 10.85 -4.96 9.86
CA GLU A 50 12.15 -4.74 10.50
C GLU A 50 12.04 -4.10 11.89
N ILE A 51 11.08 -3.22 12.09
CA ILE A 51 10.96 -2.49 13.36
C ILE A 51 9.96 -3.17 14.28
N MET A 52 8.78 -3.48 13.78
CA MET A 52 7.74 -4.12 14.56
C MET A 52 7.93 -5.63 14.69
N LYS A 53 8.78 -6.20 13.83
CA LYS A 53 9.07 -7.65 13.83
C LYS A 53 7.83 -8.51 13.65
N VAL A 54 6.93 -8.05 12.80
CA VAL A 54 5.76 -8.84 12.41
C VAL A 54 6.14 -9.72 11.22
N ASP A 55 5.78 -10.98 11.27
CA ASP A 55 6.05 -11.93 10.21
C ASP A 55 5.00 -11.76 9.10
N ALA A 56 5.13 -10.69 8.35
CA ALA A 56 4.22 -10.37 7.25
C ALA A 56 4.60 -11.12 5.98
N ASP A 57 3.60 -11.41 5.18
CA ASP A 57 3.80 -12.03 3.87
C ASP A 57 3.97 -10.90 2.85
N VAL A 58 5.14 -10.83 2.22
CA VAL A 58 5.46 -9.75 1.28
C VAL A 58 5.95 -10.34 -0.02
N GLU A 59 5.37 -9.88 -1.12
CA GLU A 59 5.80 -10.23 -2.46
C GLU A 59 6.10 -8.96 -3.24
N VAL A 60 7.26 -8.93 -3.88
CA VAL A 60 7.65 -7.84 -4.77
C VAL A 60 8.08 -8.47 -6.09
N ASN A 61 7.49 -8.06 -7.19
CA ASN A 61 7.84 -8.61 -8.50
C ASN A 61 8.92 -7.78 -9.20
N GLU A 62 9.31 -8.20 -10.39
CA GLU A 62 10.35 -7.53 -11.17
C GLU A 62 10.02 -6.08 -11.51
N ASP A 63 8.74 -5.76 -11.63
CA ASP A 63 8.28 -4.40 -11.93
C ASP A 63 8.19 -3.52 -10.69
N GLY A 64 8.53 -4.06 -9.52
CA GLY A 64 8.47 -3.32 -8.26
C GLY A 64 7.08 -3.26 -7.64
N GLU A 65 6.13 -4.00 -8.18
CA GLU A 65 4.79 -4.08 -7.60
C GLU A 65 4.84 -4.90 -6.31
N MET A 66 4.15 -4.45 -5.29
CA MET A 66 4.23 -5.06 -3.96
C MET A 66 2.86 -5.49 -3.46
N THR A 67 2.83 -6.63 -2.78
CA THR A 67 1.68 -7.06 -1.98
C THR A 67 2.19 -7.42 -0.60
N LEU A 68 1.53 -6.90 0.42
CA LEU A 68 1.86 -7.20 1.82
C LEU A 68 0.59 -7.57 2.58
N ARG A 69 0.68 -8.66 3.34
CA ARG A 69 -0.40 -9.07 4.24
C ARG A 69 0.19 -9.41 5.60
N VAL A 70 -0.47 -8.94 6.66
CA VAL A 70 -0.10 -9.33 8.02
C VAL A 70 -1.03 -10.45 8.49
N PRO A 71 -0.55 -11.35 9.36
CA PRO A 71 -1.44 -12.35 9.94
C PRO A 71 -2.50 -11.68 10.82
N GLU A 72 -3.69 -12.27 10.89
CA GLU A 72 -4.79 -11.68 11.65
C GLU A 72 -4.44 -11.46 13.12
N GLU A 73 -3.63 -12.33 13.71
CA GLU A 73 -3.20 -12.16 15.10
C GLU A 73 -2.31 -10.93 15.29
N SER A 74 -1.76 -10.37 14.23
CA SER A 74 -0.95 -9.16 14.29
C SER A 74 -1.72 -7.89 13.89
N ALA A 75 -2.98 -8.03 13.52
CA ALA A 75 -3.78 -6.92 13.01
C ALA A 75 -3.83 -5.73 13.97
N GLU A 76 -4.01 -5.99 15.25
CA GLU A 76 -4.08 -4.94 16.25
C GLU A 76 -2.77 -4.17 16.37
N LYS A 77 -1.65 -4.88 16.26
CA LYS A 77 -0.32 -4.29 16.36
C LYS A 77 -0.02 -3.35 15.19
N THR A 78 -0.45 -3.70 13.99
CA THR A 78 -0.15 -2.95 12.77
C THR A 78 -1.25 -1.96 12.37
N LYS A 79 -2.35 -1.95 13.09
CA LYS A 79 -3.55 -1.21 12.73
C LYS A 79 -3.31 0.27 12.44
N GLU A 80 -2.69 0.98 13.37
CA GLU A 80 -2.51 2.42 13.20
C GLU A 80 -1.61 2.76 12.02
N LEU A 81 -0.55 1.98 11.83
CA LEU A 81 0.37 2.20 10.71
C LEU A 81 -0.34 1.98 9.37
N LEU A 82 -1.12 0.89 9.28
CA LEU A 82 -1.84 0.60 8.04
C LEU A 82 -2.95 1.61 7.77
N LEU A 83 -3.65 2.08 8.81
CA LEU A 83 -4.64 3.15 8.65
C LEU A 83 -3.98 4.45 8.19
N GLY A 84 -2.78 4.74 8.69
CA GLY A 84 -2.01 5.89 8.24
C GLY A 84 -1.66 5.80 6.76
N LEU A 85 -1.27 4.61 6.31
CA LEU A 85 -1.00 4.38 4.90
C LEU A 85 -2.26 4.61 4.05
N GLU A 86 -3.40 4.05 4.48
CA GLU A 86 -4.66 4.24 3.75
C GLU A 86 -5.04 5.70 3.65
N LEU A 87 -4.93 6.43 4.75
CA LEU A 87 -5.22 7.86 4.76
C LEU A 87 -4.31 8.61 3.79
N HIS A 88 -3.02 8.32 3.82
CA HIS A 88 -2.05 8.99 2.96
C HIS A 88 -2.31 8.72 1.47
N ILE A 89 -2.59 7.47 1.13
CA ILE A 89 -2.88 7.10 -0.27
C ILE A 89 -4.17 7.77 -0.74
N ASN A 90 -5.19 7.84 0.13
CA ASN A 90 -6.43 8.55 -0.20
C ASN A 90 -6.18 10.04 -0.46
N GLU A 91 -5.28 10.67 0.29
CA GLU A 91 -4.92 12.06 0.04
C GLU A 91 -4.17 12.22 -1.28
N LEU A 92 -3.29 11.28 -1.61
CA LEU A 92 -2.62 11.28 -2.93
C LEU A 92 -3.63 11.15 -4.06
N LYS A 93 -4.64 10.32 -3.90
CA LYS A 93 -5.69 10.17 -4.89
C LYS A 93 -6.46 11.48 -5.11
N LYS A 94 -6.71 12.22 -4.05
CA LYS A 94 -7.37 13.53 -4.17
C LYS A 94 -6.54 14.51 -5.00
N GLN A 95 -5.22 14.46 -4.85
CA GLN A 95 -4.31 15.33 -5.61
C GLN A 95 -4.14 14.86 -7.05
N TYR A 96 -4.18 13.55 -7.28
CA TYR A 96 -3.91 12.95 -8.57
C TYR A 96 -5.00 11.96 -8.96
N PRO A 97 -6.26 12.44 -9.09
CA PRO A 97 -7.40 11.52 -9.28
C PRO A 97 -7.37 10.71 -10.57
N LYS A 98 -6.62 11.15 -11.55
CA LYS A 98 -6.51 10.43 -12.83
C LYS A 98 -5.40 9.39 -12.84
N ASN A 99 -4.59 9.33 -11.79
CA ASN A 99 -3.40 8.48 -11.74
C ASN A 99 -3.51 7.33 -10.74
N VAL A 100 -4.50 7.37 -9.84
CA VAL A 100 -4.61 6.38 -8.75
C VAL A 100 -6.04 5.85 -8.68
N THR A 101 -6.17 4.53 -8.59
CA THR A 101 -7.43 3.89 -8.20
C THR A 101 -7.23 3.18 -6.89
N ILE A 102 -8.25 3.18 -6.06
CA ILE A 102 -8.21 2.52 -4.75
C ILE A 102 -9.41 1.59 -4.64
N THR A 103 -9.14 0.35 -4.27
CA THR A 103 -10.18 -0.65 -3.99
C THR A 103 -9.91 -1.29 -2.64
N THR A 104 -10.93 -1.89 -2.06
CA THR A 104 -10.82 -2.61 -0.80
C THR A 104 -11.30 -4.03 -1.00
N GLU A 105 -10.59 -4.97 -0.42
CA GLU A 105 -10.92 -6.39 -0.51
C GLU A 105 -10.95 -7.01 0.87
N VAL A 106 -11.98 -7.78 1.11
CA VAL A 106 -12.11 -8.54 2.36
C VAL A 106 -11.60 -9.95 2.18
#